data_71538939f96ac00b09ad183b9cc8c907
#
_entry.id   71538939f96ac00b09ad183b9cc8c907
#
_cell.length_a   1.000
_cell.length_b   1.000
_cell.length_c   1.000
_cell.angle_alpha   90.00
_cell.angle_beta   90.00
_cell.angle_gamma   90.00
#
_symmetry.space_group_name_H-M   'P 1'
#
loop_
_entity.id
_entity.type
_entity.pdbx_description
1 polymer ?
#
loop_
_entity_poly.entity_id
_entity_poly.type
_entity_poly.pdbx_seq_one_letter_code
_entity_poly.pdbx_strand_id
1 'polypeptide(L)'
;SPTRESPWGTYLAQIDRIVPYLGDLSRWVGTLTRPKRALIVDIPIEMDDGSVQHFEGFRVQHSLSRGPGKGGVRYHPDVTLEEVMALSAWMTIKNAAVNLPFGGAKGGVRVDPSKVSHAELERITRRYTSEIGIIIGPQRDIPAPDVNTDAQIMAWMMDTYSANVGGTVSGVVTGKPVVLGGSLGRVKATGRGVFLIGSEVARRRGLDLKGARIAVQGFGNVGSVAAELFAQAGARIVAVQDHTGTVY
;
A
#
# COMPACT_ATOMS: atom_id res chain seq x y z
N SER A 1 -21.75 -9.95 9.93
CA SER A 1 -21.29 -8.65 10.44
C SER A 1 -19.80 -8.77 10.75
N PRO A 2 -18.96 -7.80 10.36
CA PRO A 2 -17.54 -7.84 10.69
C PRO A 2 -17.37 -7.86 12.20
N THR A 3 -16.56 -8.76 12.71
CA THR A 3 -16.21 -8.78 14.13
C THR A 3 -15.38 -7.53 14.45
N ARG A 4 -15.47 -6.99 15.69
CA ARG A 4 -14.63 -5.85 16.12
C ARG A 4 -13.11 -6.13 16.01
N GLU A 5 -12.74 -7.39 15.89
CA GLU A 5 -11.35 -7.85 15.76
C GLU A 5 -10.85 -7.88 14.31
N SER A 6 -11.74 -7.78 13.31
CA SER A 6 -11.32 -7.72 11.91
C SER A 6 -10.75 -6.34 11.55
N PRO A 7 -9.82 -6.24 10.57
CA PRO A 7 -9.30 -4.96 10.10
C PRO A 7 -10.40 -3.98 9.68
N TRP A 8 -11.47 -4.48 9.02
CA TRP A 8 -12.61 -3.66 8.64
C TRP A 8 -13.40 -3.18 9.86
N GLY A 9 -13.63 -4.06 10.84
CA GLY A 9 -14.27 -3.71 12.11
C GLY A 9 -13.48 -2.64 12.88
N THR A 10 -12.15 -2.75 12.90
CA THR A 10 -11.26 -1.75 13.48
C THR A 10 -11.42 -0.38 12.78
N TYR A 11 -11.45 -0.35 11.45
CA TYR A 11 -11.69 0.88 10.70
C TYR A 11 -13.04 1.50 11.05
N LEU A 12 -14.12 0.70 11.04
CA LEU A 12 -15.47 1.18 11.39
C LEU A 12 -15.52 1.78 12.79
N ALA A 13 -14.88 1.13 13.77
CA ALA A 13 -14.80 1.66 15.13
C ALA A 13 -14.01 2.98 15.21
N GLN A 14 -13.02 3.19 14.34
CA GLN A 14 -12.32 4.47 14.23
C GLN A 14 -13.24 5.56 13.66
N ILE A 15 -14.05 5.24 12.65
CA ILE A 15 -15.03 6.18 12.10
C ILE A 15 -16.07 6.55 13.16
N ASP A 16 -16.64 5.59 13.91
CA ASP A 16 -17.60 5.86 14.96
C ASP A 16 -17.06 6.87 16.00
N ARG A 17 -15.78 6.81 16.31
CA ARG A 17 -15.14 7.74 17.26
C ARG A 17 -15.08 9.19 16.77
N ILE A 18 -15.06 9.41 15.46
CA ILE A 18 -14.99 10.77 14.90
C ILE A 18 -16.37 11.40 14.63
N VAL A 19 -17.45 10.58 14.59
CA VAL A 19 -18.81 11.06 14.32
C VAL A 19 -19.20 12.29 15.17
N PRO A 20 -18.94 12.32 16.50
CA PRO A 20 -19.30 13.46 17.34
C PRO A 20 -18.63 14.79 16.94
N TYR A 21 -17.53 14.72 16.19
CA TYR A 21 -16.75 15.88 15.76
C TYR A 21 -17.09 16.38 14.35
N LEU A 22 -17.97 15.66 13.64
CA LEU A 22 -18.29 15.96 12.23
C LEU A 22 -19.39 17.03 12.07
N GLY A 23 -20.17 17.33 13.12
CA GLY A 23 -21.28 18.26 13.01
C GLY A 23 -22.25 17.89 11.88
N ASP A 24 -22.56 18.84 11.02
CA ASP A 24 -23.45 18.63 9.85
C ASP A 24 -22.91 17.62 8.82
N LEU A 25 -21.62 17.32 8.85
CA LEU A 25 -21.02 16.31 7.98
C LEU A 25 -21.34 14.88 8.43
N SER A 26 -21.86 14.69 9.63
CA SER A 26 -22.23 13.37 10.17
C SER A 26 -23.18 12.59 9.24
N ARG A 27 -24.05 13.29 8.49
CA ARG A 27 -24.93 12.70 7.47
C ARG A 27 -24.19 11.94 6.37
N TRP A 28 -22.91 12.23 6.17
CA TRP A 28 -22.09 11.60 5.13
C TRP A 28 -21.26 10.42 5.64
N VAL A 29 -21.36 10.06 6.93
CA VAL A 29 -20.59 8.95 7.52
C VAL A 29 -20.81 7.65 6.75
N GLY A 30 -22.03 7.41 6.24
CA GLY A 30 -22.34 6.25 5.40
C GLY A 30 -21.44 6.09 4.16
N THR A 31 -20.85 7.20 3.65
CA THR A 31 -19.90 7.13 2.53
C THR A 31 -18.50 6.71 2.97
N LEU A 32 -18.17 6.92 4.25
CA LEU A 32 -16.89 6.49 4.84
C LEU A 32 -16.93 5.04 5.32
N THR A 33 -18.11 4.52 5.63
CA THR A 33 -18.27 3.16 6.15
C THR A 33 -18.61 2.11 5.07
N ARG A 34 -18.51 2.48 3.79
CA ARG A 34 -18.82 1.59 2.66
C ARG A 34 -17.84 1.84 1.52
N PRO A 35 -17.16 0.81 1.00
CA PRO A 35 -16.39 0.97 -0.22
C PRO A 35 -17.32 1.25 -1.40
N LYS A 36 -16.86 2.07 -2.34
CA LYS A 36 -17.58 2.40 -3.57
C LYS A 36 -17.78 1.16 -4.45
N ARG A 37 -16.75 0.32 -4.52
CA ARG A 37 -16.79 -0.99 -5.22
C ARG A 37 -15.67 -1.90 -4.75
N ALA A 38 -15.93 -3.21 -4.87
CA ALA A 38 -14.95 -4.25 -4.70
C ALA A 38 -15.03 -5.19 -5.90
N LEU A 39 -13.89 -5.58 -6.42
CA LEU A 39 -13.74 -6.58 -7.47
C LEU A 39 -12.97 -7.75 -6.88
N ILE A 40 -13.54 -8.95 -7.02
CA ILE A 40 -12.92 -10.22 -6.69
C ILE A 40 -12.67 -10.93 -8.00
N VAL A 41 -11.47 -11.43 -8.22
CA VAL A 41 -11.05 -12.06 -9.47
C VAL A 41 -10.40 -13.40 -9.20
N ASP A 42 -10.65 -14.36 -10.10
CA ASP A 42 -9.92 -15.60 -10.19
C ASP A 42 -8.70 -15.41 -11.10
N ILE A 43 -7.56 -15.95 -10.67
CA ILE A 43 -6.28 -15.84 -11.37
C ILE A 43 -5.77 -17.24 -11.70
N PRO A 44 -6.29 -17.89 -12.75
CA PRO A 44 -5.76 -19.16 -13.21
C PRO A 44 -4.43 -18.93 -13.95
N ILE A 45 -3.39 -19.67 -13.55
CA ILE A 45 -2.12 -19.71 -14.27
C ILE A 45 -1.60 -21.14 -14.41
N GLU A 46 -0.84 -21.38 -15.47
CA GLU A 46 -0.03 -22.58 -15.60
C GLU A 46 1.23 -22.44 -14.76
N MET A 47 1.46 -23.40 -13.89
CA MET A 47 2.64 -23.50 -13.03
C MET A 47 3.83 -24.04 -13.84
N ASP A 48 5.04 -23.98 -13.27
CA ASP A 48 6.25 -24.45 -13.95
C ASP A 48 6.27 -25.99 -14.14
N ASP A 49 5.48 -26.72 -13.37
CA ASP A 49 5.27 -28.15 -13.49
C ASP A 49 4.17 -28.55 -14.50
N GLY A 50 3.55 -27.57 -15.17
CA GLY A 50 2.46 -27.76 -16.13
C GLY A 50 1.07 -27.90 -15.50
N SER A 51 0.95 -27.90 -14.19
CA SER A 51 -0.35 -27.86 -13.52
C SER A 51 -1.01 -26.48 -13.64
N VAL A 52 -2.33 -26.42 -13.51
CA VAL A 52 -3.06 -25.15 -13.41
C VAL A 52 -3.44 -24.90 -11.97
N GLN A 53 -3.04 -23.75 -11.43
CA GLN A 53 -3.45 -23.28 -10.11
C GLN A 53 -4.28 -22.02 -10.21
N HIS A 54 -5.17 -21.84 -9.25
CA HIS A 54 -6.05 -20.69 -9.13
C HIS A 54 -5.69 -19.87 -7.91
N PHE A 55 -5.53 -18.56 -8.10
CA PHE A 55 -5.28 -17.60 -7.01
C PHE A 55 -6.42 -16.61 -6.95
N GLU A 56 -6.77 -16.17 -5.73
CA GLU A 56 -7.82 -15.18 -5.53
C GLU A 56 -7.20 -13.79 -5.45
N GLY A 57 -7.74 -12.86 -6.26
CA GLY A 57 -7.30 -11.47 -6.29
C GLY A 57 -8.42 -10.51 -5.91
N PHE A 58 -8.04 -9.37 -5.34
CA PHE A 58 -8.96 -8.31 -4.89
C PHE A 58 -8.49 -6.95 -5.40
N ARG A 59 -9.44 -6.09 -5.82
CA ARG A 59 -9.22 -4.65 -5.96
C ARG A 59 -10.41 -3.90 -5.38
N VAL A 60 -10.18 -3.11 -4.34
CA VAL A 60 -11.22 -2.32 -3.67
C VAL A 60 -10.95 -0.84 -3.86
N GLN A 61 -11.98 -0.11 -4.29
CA GLN A 61 -12.01 1.34 -4.38
C GLN A 61 -12.94 1.85 -3.28
N HIS A 62 -12.37 2.42 -2.22
CA HIS A 62 -13.16 2.93 -1.10
C HIS A 62 -13.83 4.27 -1.46
N SER A 63 -13.06 5.23 -1.92
CA SER A 63 -13.58 6.54 -2.34
C SER A 63 -12.83 7.06 -3.55
N LEU A 64 -13.54 7.69 -4.47
CA LEU A 64 -13.00 8.37 -5.64
C LEU A 64 -13.39 9.86 -5.66
N SER A 65 -13.90 10.39 -4.56
CA SER A 65 -14.42 11.76 -4.50
C SER A 65 -13.33 12.82 -4.62
N ARG A 66 -12.10 12.50 -4.23
CA ARG A 66 -10.94 13.41 -4.30
C ARG A 66 -10.08 13.23 -5.54
N GLY A 67 -10.40 12.29 -6.39
CA GLY A 67 -9.64 11.94 -7.60
C GLY A 67 -9.49 10.43 -7.78
N PRO A 68 -8.62 9.97 -8.69
CA PRO A 68 -8.39 8.55 -8.94
C PRO A 68 -8.09 7.79 -7.66
N GLY A 69 -8.57 6.55 -7.57
CA GLY A 69 -8.18 5.64 -6.50
C GLY A 69 -6.66 5.49 -6.43
N LYS A 70 -6.11 5.43 -5.23
CA LYS A 70 -4.66 5.28 -5.03
C LYS A 70 -4.37 4.34 -3.89
N GLY A 71 -3.58 3.31 -4.15
CA GLY A 71 -3.14 2.37 -3.12
C GLY A 71 -2.40 1.17 -3.66
N GLY A 72 -1.64 0.52 -2.78
CA GLY A 72 -0.77 -0.60 -3.11
C GLY A 72 -1.51 -1.89 -3.46
N VAL A 73 -0.76 -2.86 -3.97
CA VAL A 73 -1.17 -4.24 -4.18
C VAL A 73 -0.30 -5.11 -3.26
N ARG A 74 -0.93 -5.92 -2.40
CA ARG A 74 -0.27 -6.78 -1.43
C ARG A 74 -0.30 -8.23 -1.88
N TYR A 75 0.83 -8.91 -1.84
CA TYR A 75 0.90 -10.35 -2.05
C TYR A 75 1.18 -11.04 -0.72
N HIS A 76 0.19 -11.78 -0.22
CA HIS A 76 0.33 -12.51 1.05
C HIS A 76 -0.68 -13.66 1.11
N PRO A 77 -0.34 -14.82 1.69
CA PRO A 77 -1.26 -15.97 1.77
C PRO A 77 -2.53 -15.69 2.58
N ASP A 78 -2.47 -14.78 3.54
CA ASP A 78 -3.60 -14.45 4.42
C ASP A 78 -4.40 -13.22 3.97
N VAL A 79 -4.17 -12.69 2.77
CA VAL A 79 -4.96 -11.56 2.25
C VAL A 79 -6.43 -11.93 2.19
N THR A 80 -7.27 -11.06 2.74
CA THR A 80 -8.73 -11.20 2.72
C THR A 80 -9.39 -9.95 2.13
N LEU A 81 -10.63 -10.10 1.66
CA LEU A 81 -11.42 -8.96 1.18
C LEU A 81 -11.59 -7.90 2.28
N GLU A 82 -11.86 -8.30 3.53
CA GLU A 82 -12.02 -7.37 4.65
C GLU A 82 -10.75 -6.56 4.94
N GLU A 83 -9.58 -7.20 4.86
CA GLU A 83 -8.30 -6.51 4.99
C GLU A 83 -8.11 -5.49 3.87
N VAL A 84 -8.35 -5.88 2.63
CA VAL A 84 -8.22 -4.99 1.47
C VAL A 84 -9.22 -3.83 1.54
N MET A 85 -10.44 -4.07 2.03
CA MET A 85 -11.44 -3.02 2.30
C MET A 85 -10.92 -2.00 3.32
N ALA A 86 -10.42 -2.46 4.46
CA ALA A 86 -9.87 -1.60 5.51
C ALA A 86 -8.68 -0.76 5.00
N LEU A 87 -7.74 -1.42 4.33
CA LEU A 87 -6.56 -0.75 3.77
C LEU A 87 -6.94 0.29 2.71
N SER A 88 -7.97 0.02 1.89
CA SER A 88 -8.46 0.99 0.89
C SER A 88 -9.09 2.22 1.54
N ALA A 89 -9.79 2.03 2.66
CA ALA A 89 -10.39 3.10 3.44
C ALA A 89 -9.32 3.95 4.14
N TRP A 90 -8.32 3.32 4.75
CA TRP A 90 -7.17 4.05 5.31
C TRP A 90 -6.40 4.83 4.24
N MET A 91 -6.32 4.34 3.00
CA MET A 91 -5.74 5.12 1.90
C MET A 91 -6.57 6.37 1.59
N THR A 92 -7.91 6.33 1.64
CA THR A 92 -8.78 7.51 1.50
C THR A 92 -8.41 8.57 2.55
N ILE A 93 -8.35 8.16 3.82
CA ILE A 93 -8.03 9.07 4.93
C ILE A 93 -6.59 9.60 4.81
N LYS A 94 -5.63 8.72 4.51
CA LYS A 94 -4.21 9.09 4.37
C LYS A 94 -4.00 10.14 3.28
N ASN A 95 -4.58 9.95 2.10
CA ASN A 95 -4.46 10.89 0.99
C ASN A 95 -5.13 12.24 1.33
N ALA A 96 -6.28 12.21 2.00
CA ALA A 96 -6.97 13.42 2.45
C ALA A 96 -6.20 14.19 3.51
N ALA A 97 -5.59 13.50 4.48
CA ALA A 97 -4.84 14.10 5.59
C ALA A 97 -3.66 14.97 5.12
N VAL A 98 -3.04 14.63 3.99
CA VAL A 98 -1.94 15.38 3.37
C VAL A 98 -2.39 16.15 2.11
N ASN A 99 -3.70 16.28 1.93
CA ASN A 99 -4.34 17.03 0.84
C ASN A 99 -3.89 16.61 -0.58
N LEU A 100 -3.69 15.32 -0.80
CA LEU A 100 -3.42 14.79 -2.14
C LEU A 100 -4.72 14.67 -2.95
N PRO A 101 -4.69 14.95 -4.27
CA PRO A 101 -5.85 14.86 -5.15
C PRO A 101 -6.14 13.41 -5.58
N PHE A 102 -6.19 12.49 -4.61
CA PHE A 102 -6.44 11.07 -4.83
C PHE A 102 -7.50 10.54 -3.89
N GLY A 103 -8.27 9.59 -4.39
CA GLY A 103 -9.12 8.72 -3.58
C GLY A 103 -8.33 7.63 -2.88
N GLY A 104 -9.04 6.64 -2.32
CA GLY A 104 -8.45 5.47 -1.68
C GLY A 104 -8.82 4.19 -2.40
N ALA A 105 -7.80 3.40 -2.71
CA ALA A 105 -7.95 2.06 -3.25
C ALA A 105 -6.90 1.12 -2.66
N LYS A 106 -7.14 -0.17 -2.77
CA LYS A 106 -6.19 -1.22 -2.36
C LYS A 106 -6.41 -2.46 -3.19
N GLY A 107 -5.33 -3.19 -3.47
CA GLY A 107 -5.36 -4.50 -4.08
C GLY A 107 -4.65 -5.54 -3.23
N GLY A 108 -4.89 -6.80 -3.57
CA GLY A 108 -4.15 -7.91 -3.00
C GLY A 108 -4.38 -9.19 -3.78
N VAL A 109 -3.42 -10.09 -3.70
CA VAL A 109 -3.53 -11.46 -4.21
C VAL A 109 -3.17 -12.41 -3.09
N ARG A 110 -4.01 -13.42 -2.90
CA ARG A 110 -3.76 -14.48 -1.93
C ARG A 110 -2.74 -15.46 -2.48
N VAL A 111 -1.46 -15.15 -2.27
CA VAL A 111 -0.32 -15.94 -2.72
C VAL A 111 0.82 -15.81 -1.71
N ASP A 112 1.57 -16.90 -1.52
CA ASP A 112 2.84 -16.87 -0.81
C ASP A 112 3.98 -16.74 -1.83
N PRO A 113 4.60 -15.57 -2.00
CA PRO A 113 5.63 -15.36 -3.01
C PRO A 113 6.89 -16.21 -2.80
N SER A 114 7.10 -16.73 -1.60
CA SER A 114 8.23 -17.63 -1.31
C SER A 114 8.05 -19.04 -1.86
N LYS A 115 6.82 -19.40 -2.25
CA LYS A 115 6.44 -20.73 -2.73
C LYS A 115 6.20 -20.79 -4.25
N VAL A 116 6.37 -19.67 -4.93
CA VAL A 116 6.24 -19.59 -6.38
C VAL A 116 7.53 -19.12 -7.02
N SER A 117 7.81 -19.55 -8.23
CA SER A 117 8.98 -19.07 -8.97
C SER A 117 8.78 -17.62 -9.44
N HIS A 118 9.86 -16.98 -9.86
CA HIS A 118 9.80 -15.63 -10.43
C HIS A 118 8.92 -15.59 -11.69
N ALA A 119 8.97 -16.64 -12.52
CA ALA A 119 8.15 -16.75 -13.73
C ALA A 119 6.66 -16.96 -13.40
N GLU A 120 6.36 -17.77 -12.38
CA GLU A 120 5.00 -17.94 -11.87
C GLU A 120 4.44 -16.65 -11.28
N LEU A 121 5.27 -15.92 -10.51
CA LEU A 121 4.89 -14.63 -9.94
C LEU A 121 4.60 -13.58 -11.03
N GLU A 122 5.37 -13.60 -12.13
CA GLU A 122 5.10 -12.77 -13.30
C GLU A 122 3.75 -13.13 -13.92
N ARG A 123 3.47 -14.42 -14.14
CA ARG A 123 2.19 -14.89 -14.71
C ARG A 123 1.00 -14.49 -13.83
N ILE A 124 1.12 -14.66 -12.51
CA ILE A 124 0.10 -14.21 -11.53
C ILE A 124 -0.14 -12.71 -11.66
N THR A 125 0.93 -11.91 -11.67
CA THR A 125 0.85 -10.45 -11.76
C THR A 125 0.19 -9.99 -13.05
N ARG A 126 0.60 -10.56 -14.17
CA ARG A 126 0.04 -10.22 -15.49
C ARG A 126 -1.43 -10.61 -15.58
N ARG A 127 -1.80 -11.78 -15.11
CA ARG A 127 -3.20 -12.22 -15.10
C ARG A 127 -4.04 -11.35 -14.18
N TYR A 128 -3.60 -11.10 -12.95
CA TYR A 128 -4.26 -10.19 -12.03
C TYR A 128 -4.48 -8.81 -12.66
N THR A 129 -3.47 -8.27 -13.33
CA THR A 129 -3.55 -6.95 -13.98
C THR A 129 -4.59 -6.92 -15.09
N SER A 130 -4.67 -7.97 -15.89
CA SER A 130 -5.69 -8.09 -16.94
C SER A 130 -7.10 -8.12 -16.35
N GLU A 131 -7.31 -8.88 -15.28
CA GLU A 131 -8.62 -8.98 -14.62
C GLU A 131 -9.08 -7.66 -14.00
N ILE A 132 -8.19 -6.94 -13.32
CA ILE A 132 -8.53 -5.64 -12.71
C ILE A 132 -8.46 -4.47 -13.72
N GLY A 133 -7.99 -4.72 -14.94
CA GLY A 133 -7.82 -3.71 -16.00
C GLY A 133 -9.08 -2.88 -16.29
N ILE A 134 -10.25 -3.45 -16.05
CA ILE A 134 -11.54 -2.79 -16.24
C ILE A 134 -11.79 -1.62 -15.29
N ILE A 135 -11.13 -1.58 -14.13
CA ILE A 135 -11.34 -0.54 -13.10
C ILE A 135 -10.09 0.30 -12.81
N ILE A 136 -8.89 -0.14 -13.21
CA ILE A 136 -7.65 0.64 -13.04
C ILE A 136 -7.38 1.57 -14.22
N GLY A 137 -6.46 2.49 -14.04
CA GLY A 137 -6.00 3.43 -15.07
C GLY A 137 -5.62 4.78 -14.47
N PRO A 138 -4.87 5.62 -15.21
CA PRO A 138 -4.35 6.89 -14.69
C PRO A 138 -5.43 7.85 -14.17
N GLN A 139 -6.64 7.79 -14.74
CA GLN A 139 -7.75 8.65 -14.38
C GLN A 139 -8.81 7.95 -13.50
N ARG A 140 -8.57 6.69 -13.12
CA ARG A 140 -9.56 5.85 -12.42
C ARG A 140 -9.04 5.36 -11.09
N ASP A 141 -7.93 4.61 -11.13
CA ASP A 141 -7.35 3.94 -9.98
C ASP A 141 -5.91 3.51 -10.30
N ILE A 142 -4.97 3.93 -9.48
CA ILE A 142 -3.54 3.83 -9.73
C ILE A 142 -2.90 2.92 -8.66
N PRO A 143 -2.58 1.66 -8.99
CA PRO A 143 -1.84 0.76 -8.11
C PRO A 143 -0.43 1.27 -7.76
N ALA A 144 0.11 0.72 -6.70
CA ALA A 144 1.46 0.99 -6.19
C ALA A 144 2.04 -0.25 -5.50
N PRO A 145 3.34 -0.28 -5.17
CA PRO A 145 3.89 -1.35 -4.35
C PRO A 145 3.34 -1.35 -2.91
N ASP A 146 3.27 -2.54 -2.31
CA ASP A 146 2.94 -2.80 -0.92
C ASP A 146 3.74 -4.02 -0.43
N VAL A 147 3.26 -4.74 0.59
CA VAL A 147 3.94 -5.95 1.10
C VAL A 147 4.14 -6.97 -0.02
N ASN A 148 5.37 -7.45 -0.16
CA ASN A 148 5.80 -8.44 -1.15
C ASN A 148 5.55 -8.05 -2.62
N THR A 149 5.44 -6.77 -2.91
CA THR A 149 5.45 -6.23 -4.28
C THR A 149 6.46 -5.09 -4.38
N ASP A 150 7.06 -4.96 -5.54
CA ASP A 150 8.19 -4.07 -5.79
C ASP A 150 8.11 -3.36 -7.15
N ALA A 151 9.20 -2.75 -7.55
CA ALA A 151 9.31 -2.04 -8.82
C ALA A 151 9.17 -2.99 -10.02
N GLN A 152 9.62 -4.24 -9.90
CA GLN A 152 9.49 -5.24 -10.98
C GLN A 152 8.04 -5.67 -11.18
N ILE A 153 7.31 -5.91 -10.09
CA ILE A 153 5.87 -6.19 -10.13
C ILE A 153 5.12 -5.03 -10.80
N MET A 154 5.46 -3.79 -10.46
CA MET A 154 4.87 -2.61 -11.09
C MET A 154 5.22 -2.49 -12.57
N ALA A 155 6.43 -2.89 -12.99
CA ALA A 155 6.80 -2.94 -14.40
C ALA A 155 5.93 -3.93 -15.18
N TRP A 156 5.71 -5.14 -14.66
CA TRP A 156 4.81 -6.12 -15.28
C TRP A 156 3.37 -5.64 -15.36
N MET A 157 2.88 -4.96 -14.31
CA MET A 157 1.54 -4.37 -14.34
C MET A 157 1.41 -3.29 -15.40
N MET A 158 2.40 -2.40 -15.51
CA MET A 158 2.41 -1.34 -16.53
C MET A 158 2.46 -1.92 -17.95
N ASP A 159 3.32 -2.89 -18.17
CA ASP A 159 3.49 -3.56 -19.45
C ASP A 159 2.19 -4.27 -19.88
N THR A 160 1.61 -5.07 -19.00
CA THR A 160 0.36 -5.81 -19.27
C THR A 160 -0.81 -4.85 -19.54
N TYR A 161 -0.99 -3.83 -18.73
CA TYR A 161 -2.05 -2.84 -18.97
C TYR A 161 -1.85 -2.12 -20.30
N SER A 162 -0.61 -1.71 -20.60
CA SER A 162 -0.27 -1.03 -21.84
C SER A 162 -0.54 -1.90 -23.08
N ALA A 163 -0.19 -3.18 -23.02
CA ALA A 163 -0.49 -4.15 -24.09
C ALA A 163 -2.00 -4.29 -24.30
N ASN A 164 -2.78 -4.39 -23.21
CA ASN A 164 -4.23 -4.57 -23.30
C ASN A 164 -4.96 -3.34 -23.90
N VAL A 165 -4.43 -2.14 -23.69
CA VAL A 165 -5.04 -0.89 -24.24
C VAL A 165 -4.41 -0.45 -25.56
N GLY A 166 -3.39 -1.15 -26.05
CA GLY A 166 -2.76 -0.90 -27.34
C GLY A 166 -1.80 0.28 -27.38
N GLY A 167 -1.28 0.72 -26.24
CA GLY A 167 -0.30 1.81 -26.19
C GLY A 167 0.31 2.00 -24.80
N THR A 168 1.51 2.56 -24.72
CA THR A 168 2.23 2.73 -23.45
C THR A 168 1.51 3.70 -22.52
N VAL A 169 1.12 3.24 -21.34
CA VAL A 169 0.44 4.02 -20.29
C VAL A 169 1.27 3.97 -19.01
N SER A 170 2.32 4.78 -18.94
CA SER A 170 3.21 4.82 -17.78
C SER A 170 2.53 5.31 -16.50
N GLY A 171 1.47 6.11 -16.60
CA GLY A 171 0.71 6.65 -15.47
C GLY A 171 -0.20 5.65 -14.77
N VAL A 172 -0.35 4.40 -15.26
CA VAL A 172 -1.27 3.41 -14.67
C VAL A 172 -0.82 2.94 -13.29
N VAL A 173 0.47 2.93 -12.99
CA VAL A 173 1.05 2.53 -11.70
C VAL A 173 2.10 3.54 -11.22
N THR A 174 2.34 3.58 -9.92
CA THR A 174 3.50 4.26 -9.33
C THR A 174 4.47 3.23 -8.73
N GLY A 175 5.69 3.67 -8.40
CA GLY A 175 6.70 2.77 -7.83
C GLY A 175 7.41 1.86 -8.83
N LYS A 176 7.14 2.02 -10.10
CA LYS A 176 7.88 1.36 -11.20
C LYS A 176 9.33 1.86 -11.30
N PRO A 177 10.22 1.14 -11.98
CA PRO A 177 11.60 1.56 -12.21
C PRO A 177 11.70 2.97 -12.81
N VAL A 178 12.73 3.73 -12.42
CA VAL A 178 12.95 5.11 -12.93
C VAL A 178 13.07 5.13 -14.46
N VAL A 179 13.76 4.16 -15.04
CA VAL A 179 13.90 4.01 -16.51
C VAL A 179 12.57 3.84 -17.25
N LEU A 180 11.52 3.39 -16.55
CA LEU A 180 10.15 3.28 -17.08
C LEU A 180 9.26 4.47 -16.71
N GLY A 181 9.85 5.58 -16.30
CA GLY A 181 9.12 6.78 -15.87
C GLY A 181 8.72 6.78 -14.39
N GLY A 182 9.41 6.00 -13.55
CA GLY A 182 9.26 6.05 -12.09
C GLY A 182 9.85 7.33 -11.50
N SER A 183 9.36 7.74 -10.32
CA SER A 183 9.82 8.93 -9.63
C SER A 183 11.09 8.66 -8.83
N LEU A 184 12.05 9.58 -8.90
CA LEU A 184 13.22 9.59 -8.01
C LEU A 184 12.78 9.70 -6.54
N GLY A 185 13.55 9.06 -5.64
CA GLY A 185 13.31 9.14 -4.20
C GLY A 185 12.22 8.22 -3.65
N ARG A 186 11.47 7.49 -4.50
CA ARG A 186 10.38 6.60 -4.04
C ARG A 186 10.88 5.55 -3.05
N VAL A 187 12.07 4.99 -3.25
CA VAL A 187 12.64 3.95 -2.38
C VAL A 187 12.78 4.43 -0.93
N LYS A 188 13.22 5.68 -0.74
CA LYS A 188 13.41 6.29 0.60
C LYS A 188 12.18 7.04 1.11
N ALA A 189 11.11 7.20 0.33
CA ALA A 189 10.02 8.12 0.63
C ALA A 189 9.31 7.82 1.97
N THR A 190 9.01 6.56 2.27
CA THR A 190 8.30 6.20 3.50
C THR A 190 9.17 6.42 4.75
N GLY A 191 10.42 5.96 4.74
CA GLY A 191 11.36 6.19 5.84
C GLY A 191 11.68 7.67 6.03
N ARG A 192 11.78 8.44 4.93
CA ARG A 192 11.91 9.91 5.01
C ARG A 192 10.68 10.56 5.66
N GLY A 193 9.48 10.10 5.35
CA GLY A 193 8.25 10.56 6.00
C GLY A 193 8.26 10.32 7.50
N VAL A 194 8.71 9.14 7.95
CA VAL A 194 8.89 8.83 9.38
C VAL A 194 9.89 9.80 10.01
N PHE A 195 11.03 10.03 9.36
CA PHE A 195 12.03 10.98 9.85
C PHE A 195 11.47 12.40 9.97
N LEU A 196 10.78 12.92 8.95
CA LEU A 196 10.25 14.28 8.95
C LEU A 196 9.22 14.47 10.08
N ILE A 197 8.26 13.55 10.24
CA ILE A 197 7.26 13.64 11.29
C ILE A 197 7.89 13.43 12.67
N GLY A 198 8.80 12.47 12.82
CA GLY A 198 9.51 12.23 14.06
C GLY A 198 10.34 13.43 14.50
N SER A 199 11.01 14.10 13.57
CA SER A 199 11.76 15.34 13.84
C SER A 199 10.85 16.48 14.29
N GLU A 200 9.70 16.63 13.66
CA GLU A 200 8.71 17.65 14.06
C GLU A 200 8.11 17.34 15.44
N VAL A 201 7.84 16.08 15.75
CA VAL A 201 7.38 15.67 17.09
C VAL A 201 8.45 15.94 18.14
N ALA A 202 9.72 15.61 17.86
CA ALA A 202 10.85 15.90 18.75
C ALA A 202 10.95 17.41 19.04
N ARG A 203 10.90 18.23 18.00
CA ARG A 203 10.91 19.70 18.11
C ARG A 203 9.78 20.22 19.00
N ARG A 204 8.54 19.74 18.80
CA ARG A 204 7.38 20.14 19.60
C ARG A 204 7.48 19.70 21.07
N ARG A 205 8.19 18.62 21.34
CA ARG A 205 8.44 18.11 22.69
C ARG A 205 9.69 18.68 23.34
N GLY A 206 10.41 19.60 22.69
CA GLY A 206 11.65 20.16 23.17
C GLY A 206 12.81 19.16 23.23
N LEU A 207 12.75 18.11 22.44
CA LEU A 207 13.80 17.10 22.33
C LEU A 207 14.77 17.49 21.21
N ASP A 208 16.06 17.63 21.53
CA ASP A 208 17.10 17.78 20.52
C ASP A 208 17.42 16.42 19.92
N LEU A 209 17.41 16.34 18.59
CA LEU A 209 17.79 15.11 17.90
C LEU A 209 19.29 14.83 18.02
N LYS A 210 20.13 15.86 18.16
CA LYS A 210 21.57 15.70 18.31
C LYS A 210 21.87 15.00 19.65
N GLY A 211 22.42 13.79 19.56
CA GLY A 211 22.70 12.95 20.71
C GLY A 211 21.49 12.17 21.27
N ALA A 212 20.29 12.39 20.73
CA ALA A 212 19.11 11.60 21.13
C ALA A 212 19.33 10.12 20.86
N ARG A 213 18.86 9.27 21.79
CA ARG A 213 18.93 7.81 21.64
C ARG A 213 17.66 7.29 20.98
N ILE A 214 17.81 6.56 19.88
CA ILE A 214 16.69 6.03 19.11
C ILE A 214 16.83 4.52 18.99
N ALA A 215 15.76 3.80 19.31
CA ALA A 215 15.59 2.37 19.00
C ALA A 215 14.60 2.22 17.84
N VAL A 216 14.88 1.34 16.91
CA VAL A 216 14.06 1.12 15.71
C VAL A 216 13.54 -0.31 15.72
N GLN A 217 12.21 -0.45 15.80
CA GLN A 217 11.52 -1.73 15.66
C GLN A 217 11.03 -1.90 14.22
N GLY A 218 11.47 -2.98 13.56
CA GLY A 218 11.29 -3.22 12.14
C GLY A 218 12.41 -2.58 11.33
N PHE A 219 13.35 -3.39 10.82
CA PHE A 219 14.55 -2.90 10.11
C PHE A 219 14.55 -3.26 8.62
N GLY A 220 13.35 -3.28 8.01
CA GLY A 220 13.14 -3.35 6.57
C GLY A 220 13.34 -1.97 5.90
N ASN A 221 12.80 -1.80 4.69
CA ASN A 221 12.97 -0.58 3.90
C ASN A 221 12.62 0.72 4.66
N VAL A 222 11.56 0.73 5.44
CA VAL A 222 11.13 1.93 6.17
C VAL A 222 12.04 2.22 7.36
N GLY A 223 12.28 1.22 8.20
CA GLY A 223 13.06 1.38 9.43
C GLY A 223 14.53 1.67 9.16
N SER A 224 15.15 1.01 8.19
CA SER A 224 16.55 1.26 7.82
C SER A 224 16.77 2.68 7.29
N VAL A 225 15.89 3.16 6.42
CA VAL A 225 15.96 4.53 5.90
C VAL A 225 15.68 5.57 6.99
N ALA A 226 14.72 5.32 7.88
CA ALA A 226 14.46 6.21 9.01
C ALA A 226 15.67 6.28 9.94
N ALA A 227 16.27 5.13 10.30
CA ALA A 227 17.49 5.06 11.11
C ALA A 227 18.65 5.84 10.47
N GLU A 228 18.90 5.63 9.18
CA GLU A 228 19.93 6.37 8.40
C GLU A 228 19.73 7.88 8.55
N LEU A 229 18.52 8.38 8.32
CA LEU A 229 18.23 9.81 8.34
C LEU A 229 18.32 10.41 9.75
N PHE A 230 17.86 9.70 10.78
CA PHE A 230 18.02 10.13 12.17
C PHE A 230 19.51 10.17 12.57
N ALA A 231 20.30 9.18 12.17
CA ALA A 231 21.74 9.17 12.42
C ALA A 231 22.44 10.35 11.72
N GLN A 232 22.07 10.65 10.48
CA GLN A 232 22.59 11.83 9.74
C GLN A 232 22.22 13.14 10.42
N ALA A 233 21.09 13.20 11.11
CA ALA A 233 20.66 14.35 11.92
C ALA A 233 21.36 14.44 13.31
N GLY A 234 22.29 13.51 13.60
CA GLY A 234 23.09 13.49 14.82
C GLY A 234 22.51 12.68 15.97
N ALA A 235 21.43 11.92 15.75
CA ALA A 235 20.92 10.98 16.73
C ALA A 235 21.81 9.71 16.80
N ARG A 236 21.73 9.02 17.94
CA ARG A 236 22.44 7.73 18.16
C ARG A 236 21.42 6.59 18.02
N ILE A 237 21.55 5.77 16.99
CA ILE A 237 20.78 4.53 16.90
C ILE A 237 21.38 3.54 17.91
N VAL A 238 20.62 3.22 18.95
CA VAL A 238 21.08 2.41 20.07
C VAL A 238 20.57 0.98 20.03
N ALA A 239 19.54 0.71 19.26
CA ALA A 239 19.04 -0.64 19.02
C ALA A 239 18.27 -0.71 17.71
N VAL A 240 18.37 -1.83 17.02
CA VAL A 240 17.54 -2.21 15.89
C VAL A 240 16.97 -3.59 16.11
N GLN A 241 15.71 -3.78 15.74
CA GLN A 241 15.00 -5.04 15.90
C GLN A 241 14.31 -5.45 14.61
N ASP A 242 14.35 -6.71 14.28
CA ASP A 242 13.49 -7.34 13.28
C ASP A 242 12.86 -8.63 13.84
N HIS A 243 12.27 -9.46 12.95
CA HIS A 243 11.65 -10.72 13.32
C HIS A 243 12.66 -11.79 13.81
N THR A 244 13.95 -11.59 13.55
CA THR A 244 15.01 -12.53 13.96
C THR A 244 15.61 -12.19 15.33
N GLY A 245 15.51 -10.94 15.78
CA GLY A 245 16.02 -10.50 17.07
C GLY A 245 16.32 -9.02 17.15
N THR A 246 17.00 -8.64 18.25
CA THR A 246 17.40 -7.26 18.53
C THR A 246 18.92 -7.17 18.63
N VAL A 247 19.48 -6.17 17.98
CA VAL A 247 20.92 -5.80 18.06
C VAL A 247 21.03 -4.44 18.76
N TYR A 248 21.98 -4.34 19.71
CA TYR A 248 22.27 -3.15 20.50
C TYR A 248 23.62 -2.53 20.12
#